data_f92c9fcef457df961f1d468425d036fb
#
_entry.id   f92c9fcef457df961f1d468425d036fb
#
_cell.length_a   1.000
_cell.length_b   1.000
_cell.length_c   1.000
_cell.angle_alpha   90.00
_cell.angle_beta   90.00
_cell.angle_gamma   90.00
#
_symmetry.space_group_name_H-M   'P 1'
#
loop_
_entity.id
_entity.type
_entity.pdbx_description
1 polymer ?
#
loop_
_entity_poly.entity_id
_entity_poly.type
_entity_poly.pdbx_seq_one_letter_code
_entity_poly.pdbx_strand_id
1 'polypeptide(L)'
;NTISVSADTVSIGAMTRHVAVNTSADVQKAIPALAALAGGIGDPSVRNRGTMGGSVANSDPAADYPAGVLGLGATIETNSRKIAADDFFLDLFETALEEGEIITAIHFPIPDAAAYIKFPQPASGFAMVGAFVAKFGSDVRLAITGAKECVFRATDMEKALSANFSADAIDGIAYGEDDLMSDIHCGSDYRAHLIS
;
A
#
# COMPACT_ATOMS: atom_id res chain seq x y z
N ASN A 1 5.09 7.89 17.83
CA ASN A 1 4.02 6.89 18.02
C ASN A 1 2.68 7.59 18.25
N THR A 2 2.18 8.33 17.28
CA THR A 2 0.89 9.01 17.38
C THR A 2 -0.03 8.53 16.27
N ILE A 3 -1.29 8.31 16.60
CA ILE A 3 -2.38 8.13 15.65
C ILE A 3 -3.39 9.21 15.97
N SER A 4 -3.80 9.97 14.98
CA SER A 4 -4.85 10.99 15.13
C SER A 4 -5.77 10.97 13.93
N VAL A 5 -7.05 11.22 14.16
CA VAL A 5 -8.08 11.23 13.12
C VAL A 5 -8.76 12.60 13.12
N SER A 6 -8.80 13.22 11.96
CA SER A 6 -9.60 14.41 11.67
C SER A 6 -10.88 14.01 10.90
N ALA A 7 -11.61 14.98 10.39
CA ALA A 7 -12.85 14.69 9.65
C ALA A 7 -12.61 13.85 8.37
N ASP A 8 -11.48 14.04 7.72
CA ASP A 8 -11.15 13.51 6.39
C ASP A 8 -9.79 12.80 6.30
N THR A 9 -9.03 12.74 7.41
CA THR A 9 -7.63 12.28 7.36
C THR A 9 -7.27 11.50 8.61
N VAL A 10 -6.59 10.36 8.44
CA VAL A 10 -5.89 9.62 9.48
C VAL A 10 -4.40 9.96 9.39
N SER A 11 -3.82 10.50 10.45
CA SER A 11 -2.40 10.81 10.52
C SER A 11 -1.69 9.83 11.45
N ILE A 12 -0.65 9.17 10.95
CA ILE A 12 0.10 8.13 11.68
C ILE A 12 1.57 8.51 11.71
N GLY A 13 2.11 8.69 12.93
CA GLY A 13 3.54 8.97 13.13
C GLY A 13 4.43 7.82 12.65
N ALA A 14 5.56 8.12 12.03
CA ALA A 14 6.43 7.15 11.37
C ALA A 14 6.89 5.99 12.27
N MET A 15 7.09 6.24 13.58
CA MET A 15 7.51 5.23 14.55
C MET A 15 6.36 4.40 15.12
N THR A 16 5.15 4.51 14.58
CA THR A 16 4.01 3.70 15.00
C THR A 16 4.21 2.26 14.52
N ARG A 17 4.17 1.32 15.46
CA ARG A 17 4.36 -0.11 15.17
C ARG A 17 3.18 -0.69 14.41
N HIS A 18 3.42 -1.71 13.58
CA HIS A 18 2.36 -2.36 12.80
C HIS A 18 1.22 -2.86 13.69
N VAL A 19 1.53 -3.46 14.85
CA VAL A 19 0.51 -3.91 15.80
C VAL A 19 -0.35 -2.74 16.31
N ALA A 20 0.22 -1.56 16.53
CA ALA A 20 -0.52 -0.40 17.00
C ALA A 20 -1.47 0.15 15.91
N VAL A 21 -1.06 0.12 14.65
CA VAL A 21 -1.95 0.48 13.52
C VAL A 21 -3.10 -0.52 13.41
N ASN A 22 -2.79 -1.83 13.44
CA ASN A 22 -3.79 -2.88 13.35
C ASN A 22 -4.83 -2.83 14.47
N THR A 23 -4.40 -2.59 15.72
CA THR A 23 -5.29 -2.64 16.91
C THR A 23 -5.89 -1.29 17.28
N SER A 24 -5.56 -0.21 16.57
CA SER A 24 -6.14 1.11 16.82
C SER A 24 -7.62 1.13 16.44
N ALA A 25 -8.48 1.39 17.42
CA ALA A 25 -9.92 1.53 17.19
C ALA A 25 -10.23 2.69 16.20
N ASP A 26 -9.43 3.75 16.25
CA ASP A 26 -9.59 4.90 15.36
C ASP A 26 -9.27 4.54 13.90
N VAL A 27 -8.17 3.79 13.66
CA VAL A 27 -7.82 3.33 12.30
C VAL A 27 -8.84 2.29 11.80
N GLN A 28 -9.24 1.34 12.66
CA GLN A 28 -10.26 0.33 12.32
C GLN A 28 -11.60 0.96 11.93
N LYS A 29 -11.96 2.06 12.57
CA LYS A 29 -13.19 2.79 12.27
C LYS A 29 -13.07 3.64 11.00
N ALA A 30 -11.94 4.35 10.81
CA ALA A 30 -11.77 5.30 9.72
C ALA A 30 -11.35 4.61 8.41
N ILE A 31 -10.39 3.69 8.46
CA ILE A 31 -9.84 2.97 7.31
C ILE A 31 -9.60 1.51 7.69
N PRO A 32 -10.66 0.68 7.79
CA PRO A 32 -10.55 -0.73 8.21
C PRO A 32 -9.55 -1.53 7.36
N ALA A 33 -9.47 -1.23 6.06
CA ALA A 33 -8.53 -1.88 5.14
C ALA A 33 -7.06 -1.64 5.52
N LEU A 34 -6.70 -0.44 6.02
CA LEU A 34 -5.34 -0.13 6.48
C LEU A 34 -5.01 -0.88 7.77
N ALA A 35 -5.96 -0.99 8.69
CA ALA A 35 -5.79 -1.78 9.90
C ALA A 35 -5.61 -3.28 9.57
N ALA A 36 -6.42 -3.82 8.66
CA ALA A 36 -6.32 -5.19 8.21
C ALA A 36 -4.99 -5.47 7.49
N LEU A 37 -4.55 -4.58 6.60
CA LEU A 37 -3.25 -4.62 5.95
C LEU A 37 -2.12 -4.73 6.99
N ALA A 38 -2.11 -3.85 7.99
CA ALA A 38 -1.11 -3.85 9.05
C ALA A 38 -1.11 -5.16 9.85
N GLY A 39 -2.28 -5.77 10.06
CA GLY A 39 -2.45 -7.05 10.72
C GLY A 39 -1.92 -8.25 9.93
N GLY A 40 -1.85 -8.12 8.60
CA GLY A 40 -1.32 -9.11 7.68
C GLY A 40 0.20 -9.08 7.47
N ILE A 41 0.92 -8.11 8.05
CA ILE A 41 2.37 -7.98 7.88
C ILE A 41 3.09 -9.02 8.75
N GLY A 42 3.89 -9.88 8.11
CA GLY A 42 4.78 -10.84 8.76
C GLY A 42 4.10 -11.63 9.90
N ASP A 43 4.85 -11.89 10.95
CA ASP A 43 4.40 -12.55 12.17
C ASP A 43 4.21 -11.55 13.34
N PRO A 44 3.73 -12.00 14.52
CA PRO A 44 3.57 -11.13 15.68
C PRO A 44 4.86 -10.45 16.13
N SER A 45 6.04 -11.09 16.00
CA SER A 45 7.33 -10.52 16.38
C SER A 45 7.68 -9.34 15.44
N VAL A 46 7.47 -9.52 14.15
CA VAL A 46 7.63 -8.46 13.14
C VAL A 46 6.70 -7.29 13.44
N ARG A 47 5.41 -7.54 13.66
CA ARG A 47 4.43 -6.48 13.93
C ARG A 47 4.69 -5.70 15.21
N ASN A 48 5.29 -6.33 16.21
CA ASN A 48 5.67 -5.68 17.47
C ASN A 48 6.96 -4.85 17.39
N ARG A 49 7.77 -4.99 16.33
CA ARG A 49 9.04 -4.29 16.14
C ARG A 49 9.01 -3.32 14.96
N GLY A 50 8.51 -3.77 13.82
CA GLY A 50 8.42 -2.99 12.60
C GLY A 50 7.50 -1.77 12.75
N THR A 51 7.84 -0.69 12.06
CA THR A 51 7.12 0.58 12.09
C THR A 51 6.64 0.96 10.69
N MET A 52 5.58 1.77 10.63
CA MET A 52 5.02 2.24 9.36
C MET A 52 6.06 3.01 8.55
N GLY A 53 6.69 4.02 9.14
CA GLY A 53 7.70 4.83 8.46
C GLY A 53 8.92 4.03 8.03
N GLY A 54 9.36 3.04 8.84
CA GLY A 54 10.45 2.15 8.47
C GLY A 54 10.14 1.30 7.24
N SER A 55 8.94 0.72 7.17
CA SER A 55 8.50 -0.05 6.01
C SER A 55 8.37 0.80 4.75
N VAL A 56 7.78 2.01 4.88
CA VAL A 56 7.59 2.93 3.74
C VAL A 56 8.93 3.48 3.24
N ALA A 57 9.85 3.87 4.13
CA ALA A 57 11.18 4.36 3.76
C ALA A 57 12.05 3.26 3.12
N ASN A 58 11.87 2.00 3.53
CA ASN A 58 12.61 0.88 2.95
C ASN A 58 12.21 0.55 1.50
N SER A 59 10.98 0.87 1.11
CA SER A 59 10.43 0.63 -0.24
C SER A 59 10.71 -0.79 -0.77
N ASP A 60 10.53 -1.81 0.10
CA ASP A 60 10.62 -3.21 -0.33
C ASP A 60 9.46 -3.51 -1.29
N PRO A 61 9.73 -4.02 -2.50
CA PRO A 61 8.69 -4.32 -3.48
C PRO A 61 7.62 -5.30 -2.97
N ALA A 62 7.96 -6.18 -2.04
CA ALA A 62 7.05 -7.16 -1.47
C ALA A 62 6.36 -6.69 -0.17
N ALA A 63 6.62 -5.44 0.28
CA ALA A 63 5.99 -4.88 1.46
C ALA A 63 4.53 -4.50 1.20
N ASP A 64 3.70 -4.62 2.24
CA ASP A 64 2.26 -4.32 2.18
C ASP A 64 1.95 -2.82 2.20
N TYR A 65 2.61 -2.04 3.09
CA TYR A 65 2.29 -0.62 3.27
C TYR A 65 2.41 0.25 2.02
N PRO A 66 3.38 0.05 1.11
CA PRO A 66 3.43 0.84 -0.11
C PRO A 66 2.11 0.82 -0.90
N ALA A 67 1.42 -0.35 -0.97
CA ALA A 67 0.11 -0.44 -1.62
C ALA A 67 -0.96 0.40 -0.89
N GLY A 68 -0.99 0.38 0.43
CA GLY A 68 -1.91 1.21 1.21
C GLY A 68 -1.61 2.71 1.09
N VAL A 69 -0.32 3.09 1.09
CA VAL A 69 0.13 4.48 0.95
C VAL A 69 -0.24 5.04 -0.43
N LEU A 70 0.09 4.30 -1.49
CA LEU A 70 -0.19 4.71 -2.86
C LEU A 70 -1.69 4.61 -3.20
N GLY A 71 -2.36 3.53 -2.79
CA GLY A 71 -3.79 3.31 -3.06
C GLY A 71 -4.69 4.30 -2.36
N LEU A 72 -4.33 4.76 -1.16
CA LEU A 72 -5.06 5.82 -0.46
C LEU A 72 -4.67 7.23 -0.92
N GLY A 73 -3.64 7.40 -1.77
CA GLY A 73 -3.15 8.71 -2.17
C GLY A 73 -2.62 9.50 -0.98
N ALA A 74 -1.89 8.84 -0.09
CA ALA A 74 -1.38 9.44 1.14
C ALA A 74 -0.35 10.55 0.88
N THR A 75 -0.14 11.39 1.89
CA THR A 75 0.96 12.36 1.92
C THR A 75 1.99 11.92 2.95
N ILE A 76 3.23 11.78 2.52
CA ILE A 76 4.38 11.47 3.37
C ILE A 76 4.98 12.78 3.88
N GLU A 77 4.96 12.99 5.19
CA GLU A 77 5.60 14.15 5.83
C GLU A 77 6.97 13.74 6.35
N THR A 78 7.97 14.53 6.00
CA THR A 78 9.34 14.35 6.44
C THR A 78 9.75 15.47 7.41
N ASN A 79 11.00 15.48 7.86
CA ASN A 79 11.55 16.59 8.65
C ASN A 79 11.74 17.87 7.82
N SER A 80 11.62 17.82 6.49
CA SER A 80 11.88 18.96 5.58
C SER A 80 10.70 19.34 4.68
N ARG A 81 9.87 18.37 4.24
CA ARG A 81 8.81 18.61 3.24
C ARG A 81 7.67 17.58 3.32
N LYS A 82 6.66 17.80 2.47
CA LYS A 82 5.58 16.84 2.23
C LYS A 82 5.69 16.32 0.79
N ILE A 83 5.58 15.00 0.63
CA ILE A 83 5.70 14.30 -0.66
C ILE A 83 4.41 13.52 -0.89
N ALA A 84 3.82 13.65 -2.07
CA ALA A 84 2.66 12.82 -2.44
C ALA A 84 3.09 11.36 -2.62
N ALA A 85 2.22 10.43 -2.30
CA ALA A 85 2.49 8.99 -2.48
C ALA A 85 2.83 8.64 -3.93
N ASP A 86 2.22 9.33 -4.89
CA ASP A 86 2.46 9.13 -6.33
C ASP A 86 3.90 9.50 -6.76
N ASP A 87 4.60 10.33 -5.98
CA ASP A 87 5.96 10.79 -6.27
C ASP A 87 7.01 10.20 -5.31
N PHE A 88 6.59 9.30 -4.42
CA PHE A 88 7.46 8.84 -3.32
C PHE A 88 8.27 7.58 -3.64
N PHE A 89 7.64 6.57 -4.25
CA PHE A 89 8.27 5.28 -4.57
C PHE A 89 8.85 5.34 -5.98
N LEU A 90 10.18 5.23 -6.10
CA LEU A 90 10.87 5.47 -7.37
C LEU A 90 11.33 4.17 -8.04
N ASP A 91 11.94 3.26 -7.26
CA ASP A 91 12.54 2.03 -7.78
C ASP A 91 12.74 1.02 -6.63
N LEU A 92 13.42 -0.09 -6.93
CA LEU A 92 13.77 -1.15 -5.99
C LEU A 92 14.57 -0.60 -4.79
N PHE A 93 13.95 -0.61 -3.61
CA PHE A 93 14.51 -0.02 -2.39
C PHE A 93 14.87 1.47 -2.53
N GLU A 94 14.27 2.18 -3.47
CA GLU A 94 14.52 3.59 -3.73
C GLU A 94 13.24 4.42 -3.51
N THR A 95 13.42 5.54 -2.83
CA THR A 95 12.36 6.52 -2.54
C THR A 95 12.83 7.94 -2.85
N ALA A 96 11.92 8.91 -2.86
CA ALA A 96 12.22 10.32 -3.03
C ALA A 96 12.88 10.99 -1.79
N LEU A 97 13.24 10.23 -0.74
CA LEU A 97 13.95 10.76 0.42
C LEU A 97 15.37 11.20 0.04
N GLU A 98 15.74 12.40 0.46
CA GLU A 98 17.09 12.93 0.30
C GLU A 98 18.00 12.52 1.47
N GLU A 99 19.31 12.73 1.33
CA GLU A 99 20.29 12.47 2.39
C GLU A 99 19.95 13.25 3.67
N GLY A 100 19.81 12.55 4.79
CA GLY A 100 19.41 13.15 6.08
C GLY A 100 17.91 13.43 6.21
N GLU A 101 17.09 13.10 5.20
CA GLU A 101 15.65 13.22 5.26
C GLU A 101 15.03 11.99 5.93
N ILE A 102 14.12 12.18 6.87
CA ILE A 102 13.42 11.12 7.59
C ILE A 102 11.92 11.35 7.58
N ILE A 103 11.16 10.27 7.44
CA ILE A 103 9.69 10.31 7.57
C ILE A 103 9.33 10.60 9.01
N THR A 104 8.46 11.59 9.24
CA THR A 104 7.92 11.95 10.55
C THR A 104 6.49 11.46 10.75
N ALA A 105 5.65 11.53 9.70
CA ALA A 105 4.27 11.06 9.70
C ALA A 105 3.81 10.71 8.27
N ILE A 106 2.71 9.95 8.19
CA ILE A 106 2.00 9.67 6.95
C ILE A 106 0.53 10.03 7.17
N HIS A 107 -0.03 10.78 6.23
CA HIS A 107 -1.39 11.29 6.27
C HIS A 107 -2.22 10.57 5.20
N PHE A 108 -3.22 9.83 5.63
CA PHE A 108 -4.10 9.04 4.77
C PHE A 108 -5.45 9.72 4.65
N PRO A 109 -5.89 10.14 3.45
CA PRO A 109 -7.27 10.51 3.22
C PRO A 109 -8.20 9.34 3.57
N ILE A 110 -9.35 9.65 4.19
CA ILE A 110 -10.35 8.64 4.54
C ILE A 110 -11.21 8.35 3.30
N PRO A 111 -11.19 7.13 2.75
CA PRO A 111 -11.98 6.76 1.58
C PRO A 111 -13.44 6.45 1.96
N ASP A 112 -14.34 6.50 0.97
CA ASP A 112 -15.71 6.00 1.12
C ASP A 112 -15.75 4.49 1.30
N ALA A 113 -14.83 3.78 0.61
CA ALA A 113 -14.62 2.34 0.72
C ALA A 113 -13.18 1.99 0.37
N ALA A 114 -12.63 0.99 1.03
CA ALA A 114 -11.32 0.43 0.66
C ALA A 114 -11.23 -1.05 1.02
N ALA A 115 -10.39 -1.77 0.29
CA ALA A 115 -10.04 -3.16 0.58
C ALA A 115 -8.57 -3.42 0.24
N TYR A 116 -7.96 -4.35 0.95
CA TYR A 116 -6.65 -4.90 0.66
C TYR A 116 -6.74 -6.42 0.57
N ILE A 117 -6.20 -6.97 -0.49
CA ILE A 117 -6.06 -8.42 -0.67
C ILE A 117 -4.59 -8.72 -1.00
N LYS A 118 -4.07 -9.81 -0.44
CA LYS A 118 -2.71 -10.26 -0.67
C LYS A 118 -2.69 -11.75 -0.98
N PHE A 119 -1.93 -12.12 -2.03
CA PHE A 119 -1.50 -13.49 -2.23
C PHE A 119 -0.12 -13.65 -1.56
N PRO A 120 -0.06 -14.27 -0.36
CA PRO A 120 1.16 -14.31 0.41
C PRO A 120 2.09 -15.43 -0.03
N GLN A 121 3.38 -15.20 0.06
CA GLN A 121 4.39 -16.25 0.05
C GLN A 121 4.25 -17.06 1.36
N PRO A 122 4.03 -18.39 1.31
CA PRO A 122 3.65 -19.17 2.49
C PRO A 122 4.69 -19.17 3.62
N ALA A 123 5.98 -19.08 3.29
CA ALA A 123 7.05 -19.15 4.29
C ALA A 123 7.32 -17.82 4.98
N SER A 124 7.27 -16.69 4.26
CA SER A 124 7.63 -15.37 4.78
C SER A 124 6.42 -14.48 5.12
N GLY A 125 5.27 -14.75 4.50
CA GLY A 125 4.10 -13.89 4.59
C GLY A 125 4.19 -12.61 3.75
N PHE A 126 5.29 -12.39 3.00
CA PHE A 126 5.41 -11.27 2.07
C PHE A 126 4.41 -11.39 0.91
N ALA A 127 4.05 -10.26 0.32
CA ALA A 127 3.18 -10.25 -0.85
C ALA A 127 3.92 -10.78 -2.08
N MET A 128 3.45 -11.90 -2.65
CA MET A 128 3.79 -12.24 -4.03
C MET A 128 3.12 -11.25 -4.98
N VAL A 129 1.83 -10.96 -4.72
CA VAL A 129 1.09 -9.83 -5.25
C VAL A 129 0.11 -9.37 -4.17
N GLY A 130 -0.02 -8.06 -3.99
CA GLY A 130 -1.01 -7.44 -3.13
C GLY A 130 -1.70 -6.29 -3.86
N ALA A 131 -3.02 -6.20 -3.73
CA ALA A 131 -3.84 -5.17 -4.36
C ALA A 131 -4.59 -4.37 -3.29
N PHE A 132 -4.40 -3.04 -3.29
CA PHE A 132 -5.14 -2.11 -2.44
C PHE A 132 -6.03 -1.21 -3.29
N VAL A 133 -7.34 -1.35 -3.14
CA VAL A 133 -8.33 -0.50 -3.80
C VAL A 133 -8.92 0.49 -2.82
N ALA A 134 -9.07 1.75 -3.23
CA ALA A 134 -9.77 2.80 -2.48
C ALA A 134 -10.65 3.64 -3.38
N LYS A 135 -11.86 3.98 -2.88
CA LYS A 135 -12.86 4.79 -3.59
C LYS A 135 -13.06 6.11 -2.87
N PHE A 136 -13.02 7.20 -3.63
CA PHE A 136 -13.26 8.56 -3.18
C PHE A 136 -14.29 9.23 -4.10
N GLY A 137 -15.55 9.23 -3.72
CA GLY A 137 -16.64 9.69 -4.62
C GLY A 137 -16.71 8.85 -5.89
N SER A 138 -16.43 9.48 -7.04
CA SER A 138 -16.33 8.81 -8.33
C SER A 138 -14.94 8.24 -8.63
N ASP A 139 -13.91 8.71 -7.94
CA ASP A 139 -12.53 8.34 -8.23
C ASP A 139 -12.16 7.05 -7.51
N VAL A 140 -11.48 6.15 -8.23
CA VAL A 140 -10.95 4.91 -7.68
C VAL A 140 -9.45 4.87 -7.90
N ARG A 141 -8.73 4.47 -6.84
CA ARG A 141 -7.29 4.20 -6.87
C ARG A 141 -7.07 2.71 -6.62
N LEU A 142 -6.18 2.10 -7.38
CA LEU A 142 -5.81 0.69 -7.25
C LEU A 142 -4.28 0.57 -7.32
N ALA A 143 -3.65 0.29 -6.20
CA ALA A 143 -2.22 0.11 -6.10
C ALA A 143 -1.86 -1.37 -5.96
N ILE A 144 -0.85 -1.79 -6.72
CA ILE A 144 -0.32 -3.16 -6.73
C ILE A 144 1.08 -3.16 -6.14
N THR A 145 1.32 -4.04 -5.18
CA THR A 145 2.64 -4.34 -4.61
C THR A 145 3.03 -5.78 -4.92
N GLY A 146 4.30 -6.11 -4.80
CA GLY A 146 4.81 -7.47 -5.00
C GLY A 146 5.11 -7.85 -6.46
N ALA A 147 4.74 -7.02 -7.44
CA ALA A 147 4.79 -7.44 -8.84
C ALA A 147 5.85 -6.71 -9.68
N LYS A 148 6.24 -5.51 -9.32
CA LYS A 148 7.31 -4.72 -9.94
C LYS A 148 8.37 -4.33 -8.93
N GLU A 149 9.42 -3.66 -9.37
CA GLU A 149 10.51 -3.15 -8.53
C GLU A 149 10.04 -2.21 -7.43
N CYS A 150 8.93 -1.52 -7.63
CA CYS A 150 8.20 -0.79 -6.59
C CYS A 150 6.69 -0.91 -6.78
N VAL A 151 5.94 -0.40 -5.80
CA VAL A 151 4.47 -0.29 -5.87
C VAL A 151 4.07 0.61 -7.04
N PHE A 152 2.99 0.26 -7.74
CA PHE A 152 2.48 1.03 -8.87
C PHE A 152 0.94 1.04 -8.91
N ARG A 153 0.38 1.97 -9.68
CA ARG A 153 -1.06 2.08 -9.91
C ARG A 153 -1.49 1.31 -11.16
N ALA A 154 -2.53 0.48 -11.02
CA ALA A 154 -3.15 -0.24 -12.15
C ALA A 154 -4.18 0.67 -12.85
N THR A 155 -3.70 1.69 -13.57
CA THR A 155 -4.50 2.82 -14.07
C THR A 155 -5.64 2.44 -15.01
N ASP A 156 -5.53 1.35 -15.78
CA ASP A 156 -6.61 0.92 -16.68
C ASP A 156 -7.75 0.26 -15.90
N MET A 157 -7.42 -0.50 -14.84
CA MET A 157 -8.43 -1.01 -13.91
C MET A 157 -9.07 0.12 -13.10
N GLU A 158 -8.31 1.15 -12.69
CA GLU A 158 -8.85 2.34 -12.01
C GLU A 158 -9.89 3.07 -12.87
N LYS A 159 -9.60 3.26 -14.15
CA LYS A 159 -10.53 3.90 -15.11
C LYS A 159 -11.84 3.12 -15.23
N ALA A 160 -11.72 1.79 -15.35
CA ALA A 160 -12.89 0.92 -15.43
C ALA A 160 -13.72 0.96 -14.14
N LEU A 161 -13.06 0.86 -12.98
CA LEU A 161 -13.71 0.94 -11.66
C LEU A 161 -14.31 2.32 -11.36
N SER A 162 -13.70 3.41 -11.82
CA SER A 162 -14.25 4.75 -11.68
C SER A 162 -15.50 4.95 -12.54
N ALA A 163 -15.60 4.28 -13.70
CA ALA A 163 -16.79 4.29 -14.51
C ALA A 163 -17.90 3.40 -13.96
N ASN A 164 -17.56 2.24 -13.42
CA ASN A 164 -18.49 1.29 -12.78
C ASN A 164 -17.77 0.53 -11.66
N PHE A 165 -18.09 0.85 -10.40
CA PHE A 165 -17.46 0.22 -9.23
C PHE A 165 -18.05 -1.17 -8.98
N SER A 166 -17.64 -2.14 -9.79
CA SER A 166 -18.04 -3.55 -9.66
C SER A 166 -16.91 -4.47 -10.11
N ALA A 167 -16.90 -5.71 -9.64
CA ALA A 167 -15.93 -6.71 -10.09
C ALA A 167 -16.01 -6.96 -11.61
N ASP A 168 -17.23 -6.96 -12.17
CA ASP A 168 -17.45 -7.16 -13.60
C ASP A 168 -16.78 -6.09 -14.48
N ALA A 169 -16.52 -4.88 -13.92
CA ALA A 169 -15.90 -3.79 -14.68
C ALA A 169 -14.43 -4.09 -15.02
N ILE A 170 -13.76 -4.91 -14.23
CA ILE A 170 -12.36 -5.30 -14.45
C ILE A 170 -12.22 -6.73 -14.97
N ASP A 171 -13.33 -7.46 -15.11
CA ASP A 171 -13.30 -8.79 -15.68
C ASP A 171 -12.76 -8.76 -17.11
N GLY A 172 -11.74 -9.56 -17.37
CA GLY A 172 -11.05 -9.61 -18.66
C GLY A 172 -10.01 -8.49 -18.91
N ILE A 173 -9.75 -7.59 -17.95
CA ILE A 173 -8.59 -6.71 -18.03
C ILE A 173 -7.35 -7.49 -17.61
N ALA A 174 -6.63 -8.03 -18.62
CA ALA A 174 -5.39 -8.74 -18.39
C ALA A 174 -4.24 -7.75 -18.14
N TYR A 175 -3.37 -8.06 -17.19
CA TYR A 175 -2.11 -7.33 -17.01
C TYR A 175 -0.99 -8.02 -17.79
N GLY A 176 -0.20 -7.24 -18.55
CA GLY A 176 0.94 -7.80 -19.29
C GLY A 176 2.10 -8.19 -18.36
N GLU A 177 2.92 -9.14 -18.79
CA GLU A 177 4.05 -9.66 -18.02
C GLU A 177 5.39 -8.92 -18.26
N ASP A 178 5.44 -8.05 -19.29
CA ASP A 178 6.69 -7.48 -19.81
C ASP A 178 7.51 -6.68 -18.79
N ASP A 179 6.85 -6.01 -17.83
CA ASP A 179 7.52 -5.20 -16.81
C ASP A 179 7.41 -5.81 -15.41
N LEU A 180 7.03 -7.08 -15.30
CA LEU A 180 6.87 -7.73 -14.01
C LEU A 180 8.13 -8.48 -13.60
N MET A 181 8.41 -8.48 -12.30
CA MET A 181 9.52 -9.23 -11.72
C MET A 181 9.34 -10.73 -11.88
N SER A 182 10.45 -11.43 -12.05
CA SER A 182 10.53 -12.90 -11.96
C SER A 182 11.64 -13.28 -10.99
N ASP A 183 11.32 -14.15 -10.03
CA ASP A 183 12.26 -14.63 -9.02
C ASP A 183 12.06 -16.13 -8.73
N ILE A 184 12.76 -16.66 -7.71
CA ILE A 184 12.66 -18.07 -7.30
C ILE A 184 11.27 -18.47 -6.76
N HIS A 185 10.41 -17.51 -6.46
CA HIS A 185 9.09 -17.75 -5.87
C HIS A 185 7.97 -17.67 -6.90
N CYS A 186 8.12 -16.81 -7.91
CA CYS A 186 7.03 -16.49 -8.83
C CYS A 186 7.57 -15.92 -10.15
N GLY A 187 7.14 -16.50 -11.27
CA GLY A 187 7.39 -15.95 -12.61
C GLY A 187 6.53 -14.72 -12.90
N SER A 188 6.93 -13.93 -13.91
CA SER A 188 6.20 -12.75 -14.37
C SER A 188 4.79 -13.10 -14.87
N ASP A 189 4.63 -14.22 -15.56
CA ASP A 189 3.36 -14.76 -16.04
C ASP A 189 2.37 -15.01 -14.88
N TYR A 190 2.86 -15.62 -13.80
CA TYR A 190 2.02 -15.88 -12.63
C TYR A 190 1.69 -14.59 -11.85
N ARG A 191 2.62 -13.62 -11.77
CA ARG A 191 2.33 -12.30 -11.19
C ARG A 191 1.26 -11.57 -12.00
N ALA A 192 1.34 -11.60 -13.33
CA ALA A 192 0.33 -11.03 -14.22
C ALA A 192 -1.06 -11.65 -13.97
N HIS A 193 -1.11 -12.99 -13.84
CA HIS A 193 -2.34 -13.69 -13.49
C HIS A 193 -2.89 -13.30 -12.12
N LEU A 194 -2.03 -13.12 -11.11
CA LEU A 194 -2.45 -12.72 -9.76
C LEU A 194 -2.94 -11.27 -9.67
N ILE A 195 -2.47 -10.38 -10.57
CA ILE A 195 -2.95 -8.99 -10.65
C ILE A 195 -4.38 -8.96 -11.22
N SER A 196 -4.66 -9.78 -12.24
CA SER A 196 -5.96 -9.90 -12.90
C SER A 196 -6.96 -10.68 -12.08
#